data_8ad3af398415299818e9929478e3a536
#
_entry.id   8ad3af398415299818e9929478e3a536
#
_cell.length_a   1.000
_cell.length_b   1.000
_cell.length_c   1.000
_cell.angle_alpha   90.00
_cell.angle_beta   90.00
_cell.angle_gamma   90.00
#
_symmetry.space_group_name_H-M   'P 1'
#
loop_
_entity.id
_entity.type
_entity.pdbx_description
1 polymer ?
#
loop_
_entity_poly.entity_id
_entity_poly.type
_entity_poly.pdbx_seq_one_letter_code
_entity_poly.pdbx_strand_id
1 'polypeptide(L)'
;MSFILSPIDTVDTISPEDFRENYLKPRRPLVIKGLTKSWPAREKWTPEYLKEVVGKKVVPLYDNSKADPSKPINSSAKEMPFDEYIDLIRSTPTELRIFFFNIFKQAPQLLDDVILPKDLMGGFLESMPAMFFGGSNSVTFLHYDIDLPHIFHTHFGGRKHVILFENKWKKRLYCIPNATYALEDYDVQNPDIKKFPALDGVEGTEVFLEHGDTLFMPTGYWHWMKYIDGSYSLSLRAWDASISRKAASLYNLAIKGGVDSLLKMAFKEKYAHYREALAIKWAEKELAEGKPF
;
A
#
# COMPACT_ATOMS: atom_id res chain seq x y z
N MET A 1 1.80 18.73 18.61
CA MET A 1 1.61 18.70 17.15
C MET A 1 1.57 17.24 16.70
N SER A 2 1.33 16.95 15.45
CA SER A 2 1.28 15.60 14.89
C SER A 2 1.94 15.62 13.51
N PHE A 3 1.63 14.73 12.62
CA PHE A 3 2.02 14.83 11.22
C PHE A 3 1.53 16.15 10.60
N ILE A 4 2.33 16.71 9.71
CA ILE A 4 1.95 17.85 8.87
C ILE A 4 1.52 17.26 7.52
N LEU A 5 0.21 17.07 7.34
CA LEU A 5 -0.35 16.48 6.13
C LEU A 5 -0.87 17.57 5.19
N SER A 6 -0.47 17.49 3.92
CA SER A 6 -0.98 18.33 2.83
C SER A 6 -1.77 17.49 1.83
N PRO A 7 -2.74 18.07 1.11
CA PRO A 7 -3.47 17.35 0.09
C PRO A 7 -2.53 16.93 -1.05
N ILE A 8 -2.79 15.74 -1.66
CA ILE A 8 -2.12 15.30 -2.88
C ILE A 8 -2.67 16.10 -4.06
N ASP A 9 -1.77 16.54 -4.97
CA ASP A 9 -2.17 17.17 -6.22
C ASP A 9 -3.19 16.31 -6.96
N THR A 10 -4.25 16.94 -7.45
CA THR A 10 -5.35 16.22 -8.12
C THR A 10 -5.67 16.89 -9.46
N VAL A 11 -5.76 16.08 -10.51
CA VAL A 11 -6.12 16.52 -11.87
C VAL A 11 -7.19 15.60 -12.45
N ASP A 12 -7.97 16.11 -13.40
CA ASP A 12 -8.89 15.25 -14.16
C ASP A 12 -8.11 14.44 -15.22
N THR A 13 -7.29 15.12 -16.00
CA THR A 13 -6.40 14.54 -17.02
C THR A 13 -5.03 15.18 -16.97
N ILE A 14 -4.02 14.51 -17.52
CA ILE A 14 -2.66 15.05 -17.60
C ILE A 14 -2.01 14.61 -18.89
N SER A 15 -1.19 15.49 -19.51
CA SER A 15 -0.38 15.11 -20.65
C SER A 15 0.79 14.19 -20.24
N PRO A 16 1.27 13.31 -21.13
CA PRO A 16 2.45 12.48 -20.85
C PRO A 16 3.68 13.30 -20.48
N GLU A 17 3.85 14.47 -21.10
CA GLU A 17 4.98 15.36 -20.83
C GLU A 17 4.87 15.97 -19.42
N ASP A 18 3.74 16.54 -19.08
CA ASP A 18 3.51 17.12 -17.74
C ASP A 18 3.63 16.07 -16.65
N PHE A 19 3.07 14.88 -16.87
CA PHE A 19 3.22 13.77 -15.94
C PHE A 19 4.68 13.43 -15.70
N ARG A 20 5.46 13.28 -16.78
CA ARG A 20 6.87 12.92 -16.69
C ARG A 20 7.69 13.98 -15.97
N GLU A 21 7.52 15.28 -16.33
CA GLU A 21 8.36 16.36 -15.81
C GLU A 21 7.97 16.75 -14.37
N ASN A 22 6.67 16.77 -14.04
CA ASN A 22 6.18 17.33 -12.78
C ASN A 22 5.91 16.27 -11.71
N TYR A 23 5.77 14.97 -12.07
CA TYR A 23 5.41 13.91 -11.12
C TYR A 23 6.35 12.70 -11.17
N LEU A 24 6.62 12.15 -12.35
CA LEU A 24 7.45 10.94 -12.45
C LEU A 24 8.93 11.20 -12.11
N LYS A 25 9.56 12.21 -12.75
CA LYS A 25 10.97 12.55 -12.50
C LYS A 25 11.20 13.04 -11.07
N PRO A 26 10.44 14.01 -10.54
CA PRO A 26 10.60 14.50 -9.17
C PRO A 26 10.04 13.51 -8.12
N ARG A 27 9.38 12.44 -8.55
CA ARG A 27 8.74 11.46 -7.67
C ARG A 27 7.71 12.09 -6.75
N ARG A 28 6.77 12.81 -7.31
CA ARG A 28 5.64 13.41 -6.58
C ARG A 28 4.38 12.57 -6.77
N PRO A 29 3.60 12.29 -5.73
CA PRO A 29 2.32 11.62 -5.88
C PRO A 29 1.31 12.51 -6.60
N LEU A 30 0.37 11.88 -7.30
CA LEU A 30 -0.68 12.55 -8.07
C LEU A 30 -1.95 11.72 -8.07
N VAL A 31 -3.11 12.35 -7.93
CA VAL A 31 -4.41 11.73 -8.22
C VAL A 31 -4.89 12.14 -9.61
N ILE A 32 -5.25 11.15 -10.43
CA ILE A 32 -5.81 11.34 -11.78
C ILE A 32 -7.24 10.80 -11.76
N LYS A 33 -8.23 11.69 -11.73
CA LYS A 33 -9.65 11.31 -11.65
C LYS A 33 -10.21 10.76 -12.95
N GLY A 34 -9.70 11.22 -14.07
CA GLY A 34 -10.18 10.86 -15.40
C GLY A 34 -9.54 9.63 -16.02
N LEU A 35 -8.51 9.03 -15.38
CA LEU A 35 -7.73 7.94 -15.98
C LEU A 35 -8.60 6.73 -16.35
N THR A 36 -9.58 6.42 -15.53
CA THR A 36 -10.44 5.24 -15.69
C THR A 36 -11.70 5.49 -16.52
N LYS A 37 -11.92 6.70 -17.02
CA LYS A 37 -13.16 7.04 -17.77
C LYS A 37 -13.40 6.15 -18.98
N SER A 38 -12.34 5.65 -19.62
CA SER A 38 -12.39 4.74 -20.75
C SER A 38 -12.31 3.25 -20.37
N TRP A 39 -12.12 2.93 -19.09
CA TRP A 39 -11.99 1.53 -18.67
C TRP A 39 -13.35 0.88 -18.50
N PRO A 40 -13.63 -0.27 -19.14
CA PRO A 40 -14.83 -1.05 -18.83
C PRO A 40 -14.95 -1.36 -17.34
N ALA A 41 -13.85 -1.58 -16.63
CA ALA A 41 -13.80 -1.85 -15.19
C ALA A 41 -14.56 -0.81 -14.36
N ARG A 42 -14.55 0.46 -14.79
CA ARG A 42 -15.16 1.56 -14.03
C ARG A 42 -16.65 1.30 -13.75
N GLU A 43 -17.39 0.86 -14.76
CA GLU A 43 -18.84 0.62 -14.65
C GLU A 43 -19.16 -0.87 -14.40
N LYS A 44 -18.33 -1.75 -14.96
CA LYS A 44 -18.60 -3.19 -14.99
C LYS A 44 -18.24 -3.88 -13.67
N TRP A 45 -17.18 -3.40 -12.98
CA TRP A 45 -16.75 -4.03 -11.73
C TRP A 45 -17.66 -3.62 -10.57
N THR A 46 -18.87 -4.15 -10.58
CA THR A 46 -19.79 -4.08 -9.44
C THR A 46 -19.53 -5.26 -8.49
N PRO A 47 -19.92 -5.16 -7.21
CA PRO A 47 -19.86 -6.30 -6.30
C PRO A 47 -20.57 -7.54 -6.85
N GLU A 48 -21.71 -7.36 -7.50
CA GLU A 48 -22.50 -8.44 -8.11
C GLU A 48 -21.72 -9.12 -9.23
N TYR A 49 -21.12 -8.34 -10.14
CA TYR A 49 -20.29 -8.88 -11.22
C TYR A 49 -19.06 -9.63 -10.69
N LEU A 50 -18.37 -9.07 -9.68
CA LEU A 50 -17.22 -9.73 -9.07
C LEU A 50 -17.61 -11.04 -8.38
N LYS A 51 -18.77 -11.10 -7.72
CA LYS A 51 -19.34 -12.35 -7.16
C LYS A 51 -19.64 -13.38 -8.25
N GLU A 52 -20.18 -12.94 -9.37
CA GLU A 52 -20.48 -13.83 -10.51
C GLU A 52 -19.21 -14.46 -11.09
N VAL A 53 -18.18 -13.65 -11.36
CA VAL A 53 -16.97 -14.13 -12.06
C VAL A 53 -15.96 -14.86 -11.17
N VAL A 54 -15.93 -14.58 -9.88
CA VAL A 54 -15.03 -15.25 -8.92
C VAL A 54 -15.74 -16.38 -8.18
N GLY A 55 -17.02 -16.19 -7.87
CA GLY A 55 -17.87 -17.20 -7.25
C GLY A 55 -17.45 -17.59 -5.84
N LYS A 56 -17.62 -18.88 -5.55
CA LYS A 56 -17.37 -19.46 -4.20
C LYS A 56 -15.91 -19.85 -3.97
N LYS A 57 -14.95 -19.21 -4.62
CA LYS A 57 -13.54 -19.44 -4.32
C LYS A 57 -13.22 -19.03 -2.90
N VAL A 58 -12.61 -19.94 -2.14
CA VAL A 58 -12.17 -19.63 -0.79
C VAL A 58 -10.98 -18.68 -0.85
N VAL A 59 -11.08 -17.58 -0.09
CA VAL A 59 -10.06 -16.53 -0.03
C VAL A 59 -9.53 -16.37 1.38
N PRO A 60 -8.21 -16.16 1.55
CA PRO A 60 -7.62 -15.85 2.84
C PRO A 60 -7.95 -14.41 3.22
N LEU A 61 -8.35 -14.21 4.45
CA LEU A 61 -8.70 -12.91 5.03
C LEU A 61 -7.72 -12.55 6.14
N TYR A 62 -7.34 -11.28 6.16
CA TYR A 62 -6.40 -10.69 7.12
C TYR A 62 -7.12 -9.57 7.86
N ASP A 63 -6.87 -9.45 9.14
CA ASP A 63 -7.41 -8.38 10.00
C ASP A 63 -6.34 -7.32 10.31
N ASN A 64 -6.65 -6.40 11.23
CA ASN A 64 -5.74 -5.35 11.69
C ASN A 64 -4.83 -5.81 12.84
N SER A 65 -4.81 -7.09 13.19
CA SER A 65 -3.90 -7.58 14.23
C SER A 65 -2.45 -7.42 13.79
N LYS A 66 -1.56 -7.17 14.74
CA LYS A 66 -0.12 -7.14 14.49
C LYS A 66 0.34 -8.50 13.99
N ALA A 67 1.33 -8.47 13.09
CA ALA A 67 1.95 -9.69 12.63
C ALA A 67 2.53 -10.49 13.81
N ASP A 68 2.06 -11.72 13.99
CA ASP A 68 2.60 -12.64 14.99
C ASP A 68 4.01 -13.10 14.55
N PRO A 69 5.08 -12.74 15.29
CA PRO A 69 6.45 -13.11 14.89
C PRO A 69 6.69 -14.62 14.90
N SER A 70 5.82 -15.41 15.51
CA SER A 70 5.90 -16.88 15.52
C SER A 70 5.26 -17.54 14.30
N LYS A 71 4.48 -16.80 13.52
CA LYS A 71 3.78 -17.26 12.32
C LYS A 71 4.41 -16.71 11.04
N PRO A 72 4.22 -17.38 9.89
CA PRO A 72 4.55 -16.78 8.61
C PRO A 72 3.81 -15.45 8.44
N ILE A 73 4.47 -14.45 7.84
CA ILE A 73 3.91 -13.12 7.57
C ILE A 73 2.55 -13.17 6.84
N ASN A 74 2.32 -14.25 6.09
CA ASN A 74 1.13 -14.45 5.27
C ASN A 74 0.10 -15.38 5.93
N SER A 75 0.13 -15.56 7.24
CA SER A 75 -0.90 -16.34 7.94
C SER A 75 -2.21 -15.59 7.95
N SER A 76 -3.25 -16.14 7.32
CA SER A 76 -4.59 -15.57 7.34
C SER A 76 -5.23 -15.70 8.72
N ALA A 77 -6.03 -14.71 9.09
CA ALA A 77 -6.83 -14.75 10.32
C ALA A 77 -8.07 -15.65 10.14
N LYS A 78 -8.61 -15.70 8.92
CA LYS A 78 -9.81 -16.46 8.56
C LYS A 78 -9.79 -16.78 7.07
N GLU A 79 -10.56 -17.78 6.68
CA GLU A 79 -10.89 -18.09 5.29
C GLU A 79 -12.41 -18.08 5.11
N MET A 80 -12.88 -17.63 3.94
CA MET A 80 -14.30 -17.73 3.57
C MET A 80 -14.48 -17.69 2.05
N PRO A 81 -15.64 -18.11 1.51
CA PRO A 81 -15.98 -17.92 0.11
C PRO A 81 -15.95 -16.43 -0.28
N PHE A 82 -15.48 -16.13 -1.49
CA PHE A 82 -15.35 -14.75 -1.97
C PHE A 82 -16.70 -14.03 -2.07
N ASP A 83 -17.73 -14.71 -2.55
CA ASP A 83 -19.08 -14.16 -2.65
C ASP A 83 -19.63 -13.75 -1.26
N GLU A 84 -19.45 -14.58 -0.25
CA GLU A 84 -19.83 -14.27 1.14
C GLU A 84 -19.01 -13.11 1.71
N TYR A 85 -17.71 -13.03 1.37
CA TYR A 85 -16.85 -11.94 1.79
C TYR A 85 -17.29 -10.59 1.17
N ILE A 86 -17.66 -10.58 -0.11
CA ILE A 86 -18.18 -9.36 -0.77
C ILE A 86 -19.47 -8.89 -0.10
N ASP A 87 -20.37 -9.80 0.26
CA ASP A 87 -21.59 -9.45 1.00
C ASP A 87 -21.27 -8.93 2.40
N LEU A 88 -20.30 -9.52 3.10
CA LEU A 88 -19.85 -9.09 4.41
C LEU A 88 -19.35 -7.63 4.39
N ILE A 89 -18.43 -7.28 3.49
CA ILE A 89 -17.84 -5.93 3.46
C ILE A 89 -18.83 -4.84 3.05
N ARG A 90 -19.95 -5.21 2.39
CA ARG A 90 -21.03 -4.28 2.01
C ARG A 90 -22.04 -4.05 3.13
N SER A 91 -22.31 -5.06 3.92
CA SER A 91 -23.40 -5.05 4.91
C SER A 91 -22.96 -4.71 6.32
N THR A 92 -21.69 -4.96 6.66
CA THR A 92 -21.22 -4.88 8.04
C THR A 92 -19.83 -4.27 8.12
N PRO A 93 -19.58 -3.31 9.03
CA PRO A 93 -18.24 -2.86 9.32
C PRO A 93 -17.34 -4.04 9.74
N THR A 94 -16.20 -4.18 9.07
CA THR A 94 -15.25 -5.26 9.37
C THR A 94 -13.83 -4.83 9.07
N GLU A 95 -12.87 -5.32 9.86
CA GLU A 95 -11.44 -5.12 9.65
C GLU A 95 -10.84 -6.10 8.63
N LEU A 96 -11.64 -7.07 8.17
CA LEU A 96 -11.17 -8.10 7.26
C LEU A 96 -10.86 -7.53 5.87
N ARG A 97 -9.73 -7.95 5.31
CA ARG A 97 -9.29 -7.60 3.97
C ARG A 97 -8.72 -8.79 3.23
N ILE A 98 -8.80 -8.78 1.90
CA ILE A 98 -8.10 -9.72 1.04
C ILE A 98 -6.74 -9.11 0.70
N PHE A 99 -5.70 -9.90 0.92
CA PHE A 99 -4.33 -9.62 0.59
C PHE A 99 -3.71 -10.90 -0.03
N PHE A 100 -2.82 -10.78 -1.00
CA PHE A 100 -2.19 -11.90 -1.71
C PHE A 100 -3.11 -12.85 -2.51
N PHE A 101 -4.38 -12.50 -2.70
CA PHE A 101 -5.24 -13.30 -3.57
C PHE A 101 -5.15 -12.81 -5.01
N ASN A 102 -4.66 -13.67 -5.91
CA ASN A 102 -4.59 -13.34 -7.32
C ASN A 102 -5.94 -13.64 -8.01
N ILE A 103 -6.84 -12.68 -7.97
CA ILE A 103 -8.17 -12.78 -8.58
C ILE A 103 -8.09 -13.03 -10.10
N PHE A 104 -7.06 -12.50 -10.78
CA PHE A 104 -6.92 -12.63 -12.24
C PHE A 104 -6.57 -14.06 -12.68
N LYS A 105 -6.03 -14.90 -11.79
CA LYS A 105 -5.91 -16.35 -12.05
C LYS A 105 -7.25 -17.06 -11.98
N GLN A 106 -8.21 -16.52 -11.25
CA GLN A 106 -9.55 -17.11 -11.09
C GLN A 106 -10.52 -16.57 -12.15
N ALA A 107 -10.37 -15.31 -12.54
CA ALA A 107 -11.21 -14.59 -13.48
C ALA A 107 -10.34 -13.76 -14.45
N PRO A 108 -9.64 -14.40 -15.43
CA PRO A 108 -8.73 -13.73 -16.37
C PRO A 108 -9.39 -12.63 -17.18
N GLN A 109 -10.68 -12.76 -17.46
CA GLN A 109 -11.47 -11.76 -18.22
C GLN A 109 -11.52 -10.38 -17.56
N LEU A 110 -11.21 -10.27 -16.27
CA LEU A 110 -11.09 -8.97 -15.59
C LEU A 110 -9.94 -8.13 -16.15
N LEU A 111 -8.92 -8.75 -16.73
CA LEU A 111 -7.81 -8.01 -17.36
C LEU A 111 -8.23 -7.26 -18.61
N ASP A 112 -9.24 -7.75 -19.33
CA ASP A 112 -9.77 -7.11 -20.55
C ASP A 112 -10.52 -5.81 -20.24
N ASP A 113 -10.89 -5.61 -18.96
CA ASP A 113 -11.62 -4.44 -18.50
C ASP A 113 -10.68 -3.27 -18.10
N VAL A 114 -9.35 -3.47 -18.16
CA VAL A 114 -8.32 -2.51 -17.70
C VAL A 114 -7.45 -2.04 -18.84
N ILE A 115 -7.26 -0.74 -18.95
CA ILE A 115 -6.35 -0.14 -19.93
C ILE A 115 -5.10 0.38 -19.22
N LEU A 116 -3.95 -0.20 -19.53
CA LEU A 116 -2.66 0.26 -18.96
C LEU A 116 -2.33 1.66 -19.48
N PRO A 117 -1.98 2.63 -18.62
CA PRO A 117 -1.61 3.98 -19.04
C PRO A 117 -0.18 4.03 -19.59
N LYS A 118 0.07 3.31 -20.70
CA LYS A 118 1.40 3.18 -21.32
C LYS A 118 1.89 4.47 -21.97
N ASP A 119 1.02 5.40 -22.22
CA ASP A 119 1.31 6.76 -22.67
C ASP A 119 1.96 7.62 -21.57
N LEU A 120 1.56 7.43 -20.32
CA LEU A 120 2.14 8.13 -19.18
C LEU A 120 3.52 7.58 -18.82
N MET A 121 3.67 6.26 -18.76
CA MET A 121 4.97 5.63 -18.51
C MET A 121 5.01 4.18 -19.02
N GLY A 122 6.23 3.67 -19.26
CA GLY A 122 6.47 2.26 -19.57
C GLY A 122 6.80 1.42 -18.34
N GLY A 123 7.19 0.15 -18.58
CA GLY A 123 7.70 -0.75 -17.54
C GLY A 123 6.64 -1.44 -16.70
N PHE A 124 5.38 -1.44 -17.12
CA PHE A 124 4.30 -2.13 -16.42
C PHE A 124 4.54 -3.63 -16.33
N LEU A 125 4.27 -4.19 -15.14
CA LEU A 125 4.26 -5.64 -14.88
C LEU A 125 2.87 -6.20 -15.25
N GLU A 126 2.64 -6.38 -16.55
CA GLU A 126 1.34 -6.75 -17.12
C GLU A 126 0.79 -8.09 -16.59
N SER A 127 1.68 -9.00 -16.20
CA SER A 127 1.31 -10.31 -15.62
C SER A 127 1.03 -10.26 -14.11
N MET A 128 1.22 -9.12 -13.46
CA MET A 128 1.17 -8.98 -12.01
C MET A 128 0.30 -7.81 -11.50
N PRO A 129 -0.87 -7.53 -12.09
CA PRO A 129 -1.81 -6.62 -11.47
C PRO A 129 -2.31 -7.24 -10.15
N ALA A 130 -2.56 -6.42 -9.15
CA ALA A 130 -3.04 -6.89 -7.85
C ALA A 130 -4.34 -6.19 -7.47
N MET A 131 -5.34 -6.96 -7.09
CA MET A 131 -6.56 -6.43 -6.49
C MET A 131 -6.53 -6.62 -4.98
N PHE A 132 -7.04 -5.61 -4.30
CA PHE A 132 -7.16 -5.53 -2.86
C PHE A 132 -8.62 -5.25 -2.51
N PHE A 133 -9.15 -5.96 -1.53
CA PHE A 133 -10.51 -5.78 -1.02
C PHE A 133 -10.44 -5.51 0.47
N GLY A 134 -11.26 -4.62 0.98
CA GLY A 134 -11.29 -4.32 2.40
C GLY A 134 -12.67 -3.90 2.88
N GLY A 135 -13.04 -4.38 4.06
CA GLY A 135 -14.20 -3.87 4.78
C GLY A 135 -13.91 -2.50 5.40
N SER A 136 -14.96 -1.76 5.74
CA SER A 136 -14.83 -0.51 6.49
C SER A 136 -14.05 -0.77 7.79
N ASN A 137 -13.07 0.10 8.08
CA ASN A 137 -12.09 -0.01 9.16
C ASN A 137 -10.91 -0.95 8.92
N SER A 138 -10.83 -1.70 7.82
CA SER A 138 -9.61 -2.43 7.52
C SER A 138 -8.46 -1.48 7.18
N VAL A 139 -7.28 -1.77 7.72
CA VAL A 139 -6.09 -0.92 7.64
C VAL A 139 -4.94 -1.69 6.99
N THR A 140 -4.26 -1.06 6.06
CA THR A 140 -2.95 -1.48 5.60
C THR A 140 -1.92 -0.64 6.33
N PHE A 141 -1.13 -1.27 7.21
CA PHE A 141 -0.14 -0.59 8.04
C PHE A 141 0.93 0.11 7.22
N LEU A 142 1.59 1.10 7.82
CA LEU A 142 2.58 1.94 7.16
C LEU A 142 3.78 1.14 6.67
N HIS A 143 3.94 1.06 5.36
CA HIS A 143 5.02 0.33 4.71
C HIS A 143 5.36 0.95 3.34
N TYR A 144 6.40 0.45 2.70
CA TYR A 144 6.67 0.63 1.28
C TYR A 144 6.90 -0.73 0.62
N ASP A 145 6.63 -0.83 -0.67
CA ASP A 145 6.76 -2.09 -1.41
C ASP A 145 8.22 -2.51 -1.57
N ILE A 146 8.51 -3.77 -1.22
CA ILE A 146 9.88 -4.32 -1.16
C ILE A 146 10.62 -4.26 -2.50
N ASP A 147 9.89 -4.42 -3.60
CA ASP A 147 10.40 -4.41 -4.98
C ASP A 147 10.45 -3.01 -5.61
N LEU A 148 10.09 -1.97 -4.84
CA LEU A 148 10.21 -0.56 -5.22
C LEU A 148 9.58 -0.20 -6.58
N PRO A 149 8.34 -0.58 -6.88
CA PRO A 149 7.67 -0.17 -8.11
C PRO A 149 7.18 1.28 -8.03
N HIS A 150 6.87 1.87 -9.19
CA HIS A 150 5.82 2.87 -9.29
C HIS A 150 4.47 2.17 -9.31
N ILE A 151 3.45 2.77 -8.69
CA ILE A 151 2.13 2.17 -8.55
C ILE A 151 1.07 3.14 -9.05
N PHE A 152 0.18 2.67 -9.91
CA PHE A 152 -1.09 3.30 -10.20
C PHE A 152 -2.17 2.54 -9.43
N HIS A 153 -2.63 3.13 -8.34
CA HIS A 153 -3.61 2.54 -7.43
C HIS A 153 -4.99 3.11 -7.71
N THR A 154 -5.81 2.36 -8.44
CA THR A 154 -7.18 2.75 -8.78
C THR A 154 -8.16 2.21 -7.76
N HIS A 155 -9.03 3.07 -7.24
CA HIS A 155 -10.03 2.71 -6.26
C HIS A 155 -11.42 2.52 -6.89
N PHE A 156 -12.16 1.50 -6.44
CA PHE A 156 -13.50 1.19 -6.89
C PHE A 156 -14.46 0.96 -5.71
N GLY A 157 -15.68 1.44 -5.86
CA GLY A 157 -16.66 1.44 -4.76
C GLY A 157 -16.28 2.45 -3.67
N GLY A 158 -17.02 2.70 -2.68
CA GLY A 158 -16.76 3.48 -1.47
C GLY A 158 -15.65 4.51 -1.47
N ARG A 159 -15.08 4.77 -0.28
CA ARG A 159 -13.96 5.70 -0.07
C ARG A 159 -12.80 5.01 0.63
N LYS A 160 -11.59 5.45 0.31
CA LYS A 160 -10.35 4.99 0.94
C LYS A 160 -9.47 6.17 1.33
N HIS A 161 -9.06 6.25 2.59
CA HIS A 161 -8.08 7.23 3.06
C HIS A 161 -6.68 6.69 2.83
N VAL A 162 -5.82 7.49 2.22
CA VAL A 162 -4.42 7.18 1.95
C VAL A 162 -3.54 8.29 2.50
N ILE A 163 -2.50 7.92 3.25
CA ILE A 163 -1.46 8.83 3.73
C ILE A 163 -0.12 8.35 3.19
N LEU A 164 0.65 9.27 2.62
CA LEU A 164 1.94 8.99 2.00
C LEU A 164 3.05 9.81 2.66
N PHE A 165 4.23 9.19 2.83
CA PHE A 165 5.43 9.85 3.31
C PHE A 165 6.61 9.55 2.40
N GLU A 166 7.47 10.55 2.20
CA GLU A 166 8.74 10.35 1.50
C GLU A 166 9.70 9.47 2.31
N ASN A 167 10.55 8.71 1.61
CA ASN A 167 11.50 7.81 2.26
C ASN A 167 12.56 8.53 3.12
N LYS A 168 12.73 9.85 2.96
CA LYS A 168 13.59 10.65 3.85
C LYS A 168 13.17 10.57 5.32
N TRP A 169 11.86 10.37 5.58
CA TRP A 169 11.29 10.28 6.91
C TRP A 169 11.37 8.91 7.58
N LYS A 170 11.88 7.87 6.87
CA LYS A 170 11.83 6.45 7.30
C LYS A 170 12.26 6.20 8.75
N LYS A 171 13.30 6.87 9.26
CA LYS A 171 13.74 6.68 10.64
C LYS A 171 12.80 7.33 11.64
N ARG A 172 12.31 8.54 11.34
CA ARG A 172 11.33 9.23 12.16
C ARG A 172 9.97 8.55 12.16
N LEU A 173 9.65 7.78 11.11
CA LEU A 173 8.48 6.89 11.04
C LEU A 173 8.70 5.56 11.78
N TYR A 174 9.77 5.42 12.56
CA TYR A 174 10.09 4.19 13.29
C TYR A 174 10.17 2.96 12.38
N CYS A 175 10.83 3.09 11.23
CA CYS A 175 11.07 1.98 10.31
C CYS A 175 11.81 0.85 11.01
N ILE A 176 11.26 -0.36 10.93
CA ILE A 176 11.91 -1.56 11.46
C ILE A 176 13.19 -1.87 10.63
N PRO A 177 14.36 -2.02 11.27
CA PRO A 177 15.60 -2.37 10.58
C PRO A 177 15.45 -3.65 9.74
N ASN A 178 16.00 -3.61 8.53
CA ASN A 178 15.91 -4.69 7.53
C ASN A 178 14.47 -5.08 7.11
N ALA A 179 13.48 -4.24 7.40
CA ALA A 179 12.11 -4.42 6.98
C ALA A 179 11.66 -3.29 6.04
N THR A 180 10.48 -3.44 5.49
CA THR A 180 9.81 -2.44 4.64
C THR A 180 8.58 -1.83 5.31
N TYR A 181 8.42 -2.04 6.62
CA TYR A 181 7.31 -1.56 7.42
C TYR A 181 7.82 -0.81 8.67
N ALA A 182 6.97 0.03 9.22
CA ALA A 182 7.20 0.77 10.45
C ALA A 182 6.67 -0.01 11.66
N LEU A 183 6.93 0.49 12.87
CA LEU A 183 6.25 0.00 14.08
C LEU A 183 4.73 0.09 13.90
N GLU A 184 4.02 -0.96 14.26
CA GLU A 184 2.55 -1.03 14.22
C GLU A 184 1.90 -0.53 15.53
N ASP A 185 2.70 0.11 16.41
CA ASP A 185 2.29 0.51 17.75
C ASP A 185 1.66 1.90 17.84
N TYR A 186 1.62 2.63 16.74
CA TYR A 186 0.99 3.95 16.71
C TYR A 186 -0.10 4.04 15.63
N ASP A 187 -1.14 4.78 15.96
CA ASP A 187 -2.17 5.13 15.00
C ASP A 187 -1.67 6.25 14.06
N VAL A 188 -1.58 5.96 12.77
CA VAL A 188 -1.14 6.94 11.77
C VAL A 188 -2.11 8.12 11.64
N GLN A 189 -3.41 7.91 11.91
CA GLN A 189 -4.40 9.00 11.86
C GLN A 189 -4.33 9.92 13.08
N ASN A 190 -3.91 9.38 14.24
CA ASN A 190 -3.85 10.12 15.50
C ASN A 190 -2.66 9.64 16.35
N PRO A 191 -1.42 9.93 15.94
CA PRO A 191 -0.24 9.42 16.62
C PRO A 191 -0.06 10.03 18.02
N ASP A 192 0.21 9.19 19.02
CA ASP A 192 0.59 9.63 20.35
C ASP A 192 2.03 10.16 20.35
N ILE A 193 2.18 11.48 20.17
CA ILE A 193 3.47 12.16 20.13
C ILE A 193 4.23 12.11 21.46
N LYS A 194 3.56 11.90 22.59
CA LYS A 194 4.24 11.71 23.87
C LYS A 194 4.98 10.38 23.91
N LYS A 195 4.36 9.34 23.35
CA LYS A 195 4.96 8.01 23.24
C LYS A 195 5.92 7.88 22.06
N PHE A 196 5.63 8.56 20.94
CA PHE A 196 6.40 8.51 19.70
C PHE A 196 6.83 9.92 19.24
N PRO A 197 7.74 10.59 19.98
CA PRO A 197 8.07 12.00 19.76
C PRO A 197 8.72 12.26 18.39
N ALA A 198 9.36 11.28 17.77
CA ALA A 198 9.95 11.45 16.45
C ALA A 198 8.93 11.66 15.32
N LEU A 199 7.66 11.35 15.53
CA LEU A 199 6.60 11.60 14.55
C LEU A 199 6.20 13.07 14.46
N ASP A 200 6.51 13.88 15.50
CA ASP A 200 6.11 15.28 15.54
C ASP A 200 6.78 16.09 14.43
N GLY A 201 5.96 16.77 13.61
CA GLY A 201 6.42 17.57 12.48
C GLY A 201 6.92 16.77 11.27
N VAL A 202 6.68 15.45 11.21
CA VAL A 202 6.91 14.68 9.98
C VAL A 202 5.91 15.11 8.92
N GLU A 203 6.42 15.50 7.75
CA GLU A 203 5.61 15.96 6.63
C GLU A 203 5.16 14.77 5.78
N GLY A 204 3.90 14.78 5.38
CA GLY A 204 3.30 13.80 4.49
C GLY A 204 2.22 14.41 3.62
N THR A 205 1.63 13.56 2.79
CA THR A 205 0.49 13.95 1.97
C THR A 205 -0.65 12.97 2.16
N GLU A 206 -1.90 13.45 2.00
CA GLU A 206 -3.08 12.59 2.16
C GLU A 206 -4.12 12.83 1.08
N VAL A 207 -4.97 11.82 0.89
CA VAL A 207 -6.13 11.89 -0.01
C VAL A 207 -7.21 10.90 0.42
N PHE A 208 -8.46 11.27 0.18
CA PHE A 208 -9.59 10.35 0.18
C PHE A 208 -9.90 9.99 -1.27
N LEU A 209 -9.60 8.75 -1.66
CA LEU A 209 -9.90 8.22 -2.98
C LEU A 209 -11.37 7.82 -3.04
N GLU A 210 -12.02 8.21 -4.13
CA GLU A 210 -13.39 7.85 -4.48
C GLU A 210 -13.40 6.88 -5.67
N HIS A 211 -14.58 6.40 -6.04
CA HIS A 211 -14.73 5.46 -7.15
C HIS A 211 -14.16 6.01 -8.47
N GLY A 212 -13.24 5.27 -9.06
CA GLY A 212 -12.56 5.61 -10.32
C GLY A 212 -11.33 6.50 -10.17
N ASP A 213 -11.04 7.01 -8.97
CA ASP A 213 -9.81 7.78 -8.74
C ASP A 213 -8.58 6.86 -8.83
N THR A 214 -7.55 7.34 -9.51
CA THR A 214 -6.25 6.65 -9.61
C THR A 214 -5.17 7.48 -8.94
N LEU A 215 -4.56 6.93 -7.91
CA LEU A 215 -3.40 7.50 -7.24
C LEU A 215 -2.11 6.96 -7.86
N PHE A 216 -1.29 7.84 -8.42
CA PHE A 216 0.09 7.54 -8.73
C PHE A 216 0.93 7.65 -7.47
N MET A 217 1.52 6.54 -7.04
CA MET A 217 2.49 6.48 -5.94
C MET A 217 3.88 6.21 -6.50
N PRO A 218 4.83 7.16 -6.36
CA PRO A 218 6.19 6.95 -6.80
C PRO A 218 6.92 5.86 -6.01
N THR A 219 7.95 5.28 -6.63
CA THR A 219 8.79 4.25 -6.01
C THR A 219 9.33 4.67 -4.64
N GLY A 220 9.22 3.78 -3.66
CA GLY A 220 9.79 3.94 -2.32
C GLY A 220 9.03 4.87 -1.39
N TYR A 221 7.84 5.32 -1.76
CA TYR A 221 6.96 6.04 -0.85
C TYR A 221 6.42 5.11 0.23
N TRP A 222 6.45 5.58 1.46
CA TRP A 222 5.74 4.98 2.58
C TRP A 222 4.27 5.28 2.44
N HIS A 223 3.43 4.25 2.56
CA HIS A 223 1.98 4.40 2.43
C HIS A 223 1.24 3.66 3.52
N TRP A 224 0.23 4.34 4.04
CA TRP A 224 -0.77 3.81 4.94
C TRP A 224 -2.14 3.98 4.31
N MET A 225 -3.02 2.99 4.43
CA MET A 225 -4.34 3.03 3.80
C MET A 225 -5.40 2.49 4.74
N LYS A 226 -6.56 3.14 4.76
CA LYS A 226 -7.75 2.70 5.48
C LYS A 226 -8.97 2.72 4.59
N TYR A 227 -9.69 1.64 4.55
CA TYR A 227 -11.00 1.61 3.91
C TYR A 227 -12.02 2.31 4.81
N ILE A 228 -12.66 3.35 4.30
CA ILE A 228 -13.73 4.06 5.01
C ILE A 228 -15.04 3.31 4.80
N ASP A 229 -15.26 2.85 3.58
CA ASP A 229 -16.39 2.02 3.18
C ASP A 229 -15.87 0.69 2.62
N GLY A 230 -16.67 -0.38 2.69
CA GLY A 230 -16.34 -1.66 2.06
C GLY A 230 -16.15 -1.50 0.55
N SER A 231 -14.93 -1.77 0.06
CA SER A 231 -14.55 -1.45 -1.31
C SER A 231 -13.32 -2.22 -1.77
N TYR A 232 -12.86 -1.96 -2.99
CA TYR A 232 -11.73 -2.65 -3.60
C TYR A 232 -10.88 -1.71 -4.44
N SER A 233 -9.67 -2.14 -4.73
CA SER A 233 -8.71 -1.35 -5.52
C SER A 233 -7.87 -2.26 -6.41
N LEU A 234 -7.48 -1.72 -7.56
CA LEU A 234 -6.51 -2.32 -8.47
C LEU A 234 -5.20 -1.57 -8.37
N SER A 235 -4.10 -2.28 -8.21
CA SER A 235 -2.75 -1.73 -8.34
C SER A 235 -2.08 -2.23 -9.60
N LEU A 236 -1.75 -1.31 -10.48
CA LEU A 236 -0.87 -1.54 -11.63
C LEU A 236 0.52 -1.11 -11.24
N ARG A 237 1.47 -2.02 -11.34
CA ARG A 237 2.85 -1.84 -10.90
C ARG A 237 3.75 -1.66 -12.11
N ALA A 238 4.73 -0.76 -12.02
CA ALA A 238 5.70 -0.53 -13.06
C ALA A 238 7.11 -0.39 -12.49
N TRP A 239 8.10 -0.98 -13.17
CA TRP A 239 9.49 -0.84 -12.77
C TRP A 239 10.02 0.56 -13.04
N ASP A 240 10.73 1.12 -12.05
CA ASP A 240 11.53 2.33 -12.28
C ASP A 240 12.62 2.03 -13.32
N ALA A 241 12.78 2.94 -14.30
CA ALA A 241 13.78 2.78 -15.35
C ALA A 241 15.22 2.84 -14.82
N SER A 242 15.44 3.44 -13.65
CA SER A 242 16.76 3.66 -13.05
C SER A 242 17.44 2.36 -12.65
N ILE A 243 18.68 2.16 -13.10
CA ILE A 243 19.51 1.00 -12.74
C ILE A 243 19.73 0.93 -11.23
N SER A 244 19.93 2.08 -10.57
CA SER A 244 20.13 2.13 -9.12
C SER A 244 18.89 1.63 -8.35
N ARG A 245 17.68 1.91 -8.84
CA ARG A 245 16.43 1.41 -8.23
C ARG A 245 16.23 -0.08 -8.44
N LYS A 246 16.57 -0.57 -9.63
CA LYS A 246 16.56 -2.02 -9.89
C LYS A 246 17.53 -2.78 -8.99
N ALA A 247 18.74 -2.24 -8.79
CA ALA A 247 19.72 -2.80 -7.85
C ALA A 247 19.21 -2.75 -6.41
N ALA A 248 18.59 -1.63 -5.98
CA ALA A 248 17.99 -1.50 -4.67
C ALA A 248 16.81 -2.48 -4.46
N SER A 249 15.99 -2.70 -5.49
CA SER A 249 14.93 -3.70 -5.47
C SER A 249 15.47 -5.11 -5.26
N LEU A 250 16.49 -5.50 -6.04
CA LEU A 250 17.16 -6.80 -5.88
C LEU A 250 17.78 -6.96 -4.49
N TYR A 251 18.44 -5.92 -3.97
CA TYR A 251 18.98 -5.92 -2.61
C TYR A 251 17.86 -6.11 -1.57
N ASN A 252 16.76 -5.39 -1.70
CA ASN A 252 15.63 -5.55 -0.77
C ASN A 252 15.07 -6.97 -0.81
N LEU A 253 14.84 -7.53 -2.01
CA LEU A 253 14.31 -8.89 -2.16
C LEU A 253 15.26 -9.94 -1.57
N ALA A 254 16.56 -9.85 -1.86
CA ALA A 254 17.56 -10.81 -1.40
C ALA A 254 17.86 -10.68 0.11
N ILE A 255 18.09 -9.47 0.59
CA ILE A 255 18.55 -9.23 1.96
C ILE A 255 17.37 -9.01 2.91
N LYS A 256 16.48 -8.06 2.62
CA LYS A 256 15.34 -7.80 3.53
C LYS A 256 14.30 -8.92 3.49
N GLY A 257 14.05 -9.52 2.33
CA GLY A 257 13.14 -10.67 2.23
C GLY A 257 13.79 -11.97 2.72
N GLY A 258 14.98 -12.30 2.23
CA GLY A 258 15.64 -13.59 2.49
C GLY A 258 16.29 -13.66 3.87
N VAL A 259 17.26 -12.79 4.14
CA VAL A 259 18.03 -12.81 5.41
C VAL A 259 17.14 -12.51 6.61
N ASP A 260 16.24 -11.52 6.50
CA ASP A 260 15.30 -11.20 7.58
C ASP A 260 14.39 -12.38 7.93
N SER A 261 13.89 -13.11 6.93
CA SER A 261 13.08 -14.30 7.15
C SER A 261 13.86 -15.40 7.88
N LEU A 262 15.12 -15.61 7.53
CA LEU A 262 15.99 -16.59 8.21
C LEU A 262 16.24 -16.19 9.67
N LEU A 263 16.54 -14.91 9.94
CA LEU A 263 16.76 -14.42 11.30
C LEU A 263 15.48 -14.50 12.16
N LYS A 264 14.32 -14.19 11.59
CA LYS A 264 13.03 -14.37 12.25
C LYS A 264 12.79 -15.83 12.62
N MET A 265 13.05 -16.75 11.70
CA MET A 265 12.89 -18.18 11.96
C MET A 265 13.85 -18.70 13.06
N ALA A 266 15.10 -18.22 13.06
CA ALA A 266 16.13 -18.66 14.02
C ALA A 266 15.95 -18.05 15.42
N PHE A 267 15.58 -16.78 15.53
CA PHE A 267 15.60 -16.02 16.78
C PHE A 267 14.24 -15.50 17.23
N LYS A 268 13.19 -15.70 16.42
CA LYS A 268 11.77 -15.39 16.75
C LYS A 268 11.57 -14.04 17.46
N GLU A 269 10.92 -14.07 18.62
CA GLU A 269 10.58 -12.89 19.42
C GLU A 269 11.81 -12.05 19.83
N LYS A 270 12.94 -12.70 20.16
CA LYS A 270 14.17 -11.95 20.55
C LYS A 270 14.64 -11.03 19.42
N TYR A 271 14.57 -11.50 18.19
CA TYR A 271 14.96 -10.70 17.02
C TYR A 271 13.94 -9.59 16.75
N ALA A 272 12.64 -9.86 16.93
CA ALA A 272 11.59 -8.86 16.79
C ALA A 272 11.79 -7.71 17.80
N HIS A 273 11.88 -8.00 19.09
CA HIS A 273 12.12 -6.99 20.14
C HIS A 273 13.42 -6.22 19.95
N TYR A 274 14.50 -6.89 19.52
CA TYR A 274 15.75 -6.20 19.21
C TYR A 274 15.58 -5.15 18.11
N ARG A 275 14.86 -5.49 17.03
CA ARG A 275 14.63 -4.56 15.92
C ARG A 275 13.71 -3.40 16.29
N GLU A 276 12.67 -3.65 17.08
CA GLU A 276 11.79 -2.62 17.60
C GLU A 276 12.57 -1.62 18.46
N ALA A 277 13.37 -2.09 19.41
CA ALA A 277 14.24 -1.25 20.22
C ALA A 277 15.23 -0.44 19.36
N LEU A 278 15.76 -1.04 18.30
CA LEU A 278 16.68 -0.36 17.39
C LEU A 278 15.94 0.70 16.52
N ALA A 279 14.71 0.44 16.11
CA ALA A 279 13.86 1.42 15.40
C ALA A 279 13.61 2.65 16.28
N ILE A 280 13.26 2.44 17.55
CA ILE A 280 13.07 3.52 18.54
C ILE A 280 14.36 4.33 18.69
N LYS A 281 15.49 3.68 18.92
CA LYS A 281 16.80 4.34 19.05
C LYS A 281 17.16 5.17 17.82
N TRP A 282 16.88 4.67 16.62
CA TRP A 282 17.14 5.42 15.38
C TRP A 282 16.23 6.63 15.24
N ALA A 283 14.96 6.51 15.61
CA ALA A 283 14.02 7.60 15.56
C ALA A 283 14.38 8.73 16.54
N GLU A 284 14.75 8.38 17.77
CA GLU A 284 15.21 9.33 18.80
C GLU A 284 16.50 10.06 18.39
N LYS A 285 17.46 9.32 17.81
CA LYS A 285 18.69 9.90 17.29
C LYS A 285 18.42 10.91 16.18
N GLU A 286 17.58 10.55 15.21
CA GLU A 286 17.21 11.42 14.08
C GLU A 286 16.49 12.68 14.56
N LEU A 287 15.62 12.55 15.57
CA LEU A 287 14.95 13.69 16.19
C LEU A 287 15.97 14.64 16.86
N ALA A 288 16.93 14.10 17.58
CA ALA A 288 17.96 14.89 18.26
C ALA A 288 18.91 15.61 17.29
N GLU A 289 19.21 15.02 16.13
CA GLU A 289 20.06 15.60 15.08
C GLU A 289 19.33 16.68 14.24
N GLY A 290 18.02 16.78 14.34
CA GLY A 290 17.21 17.82 13.68
C GLY A 290 17.20 17.74 12.14
N LYS A 291 17.63 16.62 11.57
CA LYS A 291 17.75 16.44 10.11
C LYS A 291 16.83 15.32 9.61
N PRO A 292 15.93 15.58 8.66
CA PRO A 292 15.53 14.55 7.69
C PRO A 292 16.71 14.35 6.72
N PHE A 293 17.01 13.12 6.34
CA PHE A 293 18.02 12.82 5.31
C PHE A 293 17.63 13.29 3.93
#